data_cbbfafc2110409ed2479342b561e6967
#
_entry.id   cbbfafc2110409ed2479342b561e6967
#
_cell.length_a   1.000
_cell.length_b   1.000
_cell.length_c   1.000
_cell.angle_alpha   90.00
_cell.angle_beta   90.00
_cell.angle_gamma   90.00
#
_symmetry.space_group_name_H-M   'P 1'
#
loop_
_entity.id
_entity.type
_entity.pdbx_description
1 polymer ?
#
loop_
_entity_poly.entity_id
_entity_poly.type
_entity_poly.pdbx_seq_one_letter_code
_entity_poly.pdbx_strand_id
1 'polypeptide(L)'
;MTTYLEDLTEGLKIETERRVVTAGDIDAFVELSGDRNALHTDDGYARSAGFAGRIAHGLLVLSLESGLSSEADEWAIGAYLEESRRFVEPVLPGDEIHSVSEITRVRRSRSKPDRGIVTLHVETRNQREEIVLEGTDVVMVGARGDA
;
A
#
# COMPACT_ATOMS: atom_id res chain seq x y z
N MET A 1 11.81 -13.86 -12.42
CA MET A 1 12.15 -15.12 -11.68
C MET A 1 11.44 -15.07 -10.34
N THR A 2 10.77 -16.11 -9.95
CA THR A 2 10.00 -16.12 -8.69
C THR A 2 10.93 -16.09 -7.47
N THR A 3 10.67 -15.17 -6.58
CA THR A 3 11.36 -15.01 -5.30
C THR A 3 10.60 -15.76 -4.20
N TYR A 4 11.28 -16.62 -3.49
CA TYR A 4 10.72 -17.45 -2.43
C TYR A 4 11.18 -16.97 -1.03
N LEU A 5 10.60 -17.54 0.01
CA LEU A 5 10.86 -17.15 1.40
C LEU A 5 12.35 -17.10 1.73
N GLU A 6 13.13 -18.06 1.22
CA GLU A 6 14.57 -18.19 1.49
C GLU A 6 15.41 -17.05 0.89
N ASP A 7 14.85 -16.34 -0.09
CA ASP A 7 15.51 -15.21 -0.76
C ASP A 7 15.25 -13.90 -0.03
N LEU A 8 14.33 -13.90 0.94
CA LEU A 8 13.90 -12.70 1.67
C LEU A 8 14.61 -12.61 3.01
N THR A 9 15.10 -11.42 3.32
CA THR A 9 15.82 -11.15 4.57
C THR A 9 15.29 -9.90 5.26
N GLU A 10 15.35 -9.90 6.58
CA GLU A 10 15.06 -8.71 7.37
C GLU A 10 15.97 -7.55 6.97
N GLY A 11 15.41 -6.34 6.88
CA GLY A 11 16.12 -5.15 6.42
C GLY A 11 16.08 -4.91 4.90
N LEU A 12 15.59 -5.87 4.10
CA LEU A 12 15.39 -5.65 2.66
C LEU A 12 14.38 -4.51 2.45
N LYS A 13 14.78 -3.53 1.66
CA LYS A 13 13.94 -2.39 1.28
C LYS A 13 13.44 -2.55 -0.15
N ILE A 14 12.20 -2.16 -0.35
CA ILE A 14 11.50 -2.24 -1.63
C ILE A 14 10.86 -0.89 -1.90
N GLU A 15 11.02 -0.39 -3.10
CA GLU A 15 10.38 0.85 -3.56
C GLU A 15 9.51 0.54 -4.79
N THR A 16 8.30 1.09 -4.81
CA THR A 16 7.38 0.93 -5.93
C THR A 16 7.62 1.97 -7.01
N GLU A 17 7.03 1.75 -8.18
CA GLU A 17 6.83 2.82 -9.15
C GLU A 17 5.98 3.96 -8.56
N ARG A 18 5.93 5.09 -9.28
CA ARG A 18 5.17 6.28 -8.91
C ARG A 18 3.89 6.38 -9.71
N ARG A 19 2.84 6.92 -9.10
CA ARG A 19 1.56 7.15 -9.75
C ARG A 19 0.93 8.48 -9.31
N VAL A 20 0.42 9.24 -10.28
CA VAL A 20 -0.41 10.42 -10.00
C VAL A 20 -1.82 9.98 -9.64
N VAL A 21 -2.35 10.49 -8.54
CA VAL A 21 -3.74 10.31 -8.12
C VAL A 21 -4.57 11.40 -8.80
N THR A 22 -5.54 11.01 -9.60
CA THR A 22 -6.34 11.93 -10.40
C THR A 22 -7.72 12.19 -9.78
N ALA A 23 -8.34 13.30 -10.18
CA ALA A 23 -9.76 13.55 -9.87
C ALA A 23 -10.66 12.42 -10.39
N GLY A 24 -10.34 11.86 -11.56
CA GLY A 24 -11.06 10.71 -12.13
C GLY A 24 -10.94 9.45 -11.28
N ASP A 25 -9.80 9.21 -10.63
CA ASP A 25 -9.63 8.10 -9.68
C ASP A 25 -10.57 8.26 -8.48
N ILE A 26 -10.70 9.48 -7.95
CA ILE A 26 -11.61 9.77 -6.83
C ILE A 26 -13.07 9.55 -7.26
N ASP A 27 -13.47 10.06 -8.41
CA ASP A 27 -14.83 9.88 -8.94
C ASP A 27 -15.16 8.39 -9.18
N ALA A 28 -14.22 7.64 -9.74
CA ALA A 28 -14.37 6.20 -9.93
C ALA A 28 -14.52 5.44 -8.61
N PHE A 29 -13.75 5.82 -7.59
CA PHE A 29 -13.82 5.18 -6.28
C PHE A 29 -15.13 5.53 -5.54
N VAL A 30 -15.65 6.74 -5.70
CA VAL A 30 -16.99 7.12 -5.21
C VAL A 30 -18.05 6.17 -5.76
N GLU A 31 -18.03 5.93 -7.07
CA GLU A 31 -18.99 5.03 -7.71
C GLU A 31 -18.80 3.58 -7.30
N LEU A 32 -17.55 3.12 -7.20
CA LEU A 32 -17.22 1.75 -6.83
C LEU A 32 -17.58 1.44 -5.38
N SER A 33 -17.21 2.33 -4.45
CA SER A 33 -17.36 2.11 -3.00
C SER A 33 -18.71 2.55 -2.45
N GLY A 34 -19.34 3.53 -3.10
CA GLY A 34 -20.51 4.23 -2.57
C GLY A 34 -20.20 5.28 -1.51
N ASP A 35 -18.92 5.50 -1.18
CA ASP A 35 -18.51 6.53 -0.22
C ASP A 35 -18.55 7.92 -0.87
N ARG A 36 -19.64 8.63 -0.63
CA ARG A 36 -19.94 9.96 -1.17
C ARG A 36 -19.76 11.07 -0.15
N ASN A 37 -18.92 10.86 0.87
CA ASN A 37 -18.65 11.91 1.85
C ASN A 37 -18.21 13.19 1.14
N ALA A 38 -18.74 14.33 1.61
CA ALA A 38 -18.49 15.62 0.97
C ALA A 38 -17.01 16.02 0.92
N LEU A 39 -16.16 15.49 1.79
CA LEU A 39 -14.71 15.68 1.72
C LEU A 39 -14.10 15.18 0.40
N HIS A 40 -14.74 14.20 -0.26
CA HIS A 40 -14.28 13.60 -1.50
C HIS A 40 -15.00 14.09 -2.73
N THR A 41 -16.16 14.76 -2.55
CA THR A 41 -17.07 15.12 -3.66
C THR A 41 -17.29 16.60 -3.82
N ASP A 42 -16.94 17.43 -2.84
CA ASP A 42 -17.21 18.87 -2.83
C ASP A 42 -15.97 19.67 -2.38
N ASP A 43 -15.37 20.39 -3.32
CA ASP A 43 -14.20 21.24 -3.04
C ASP A 43 -14.49 22.34 -2.02
N GLY A 44 -15.68 22.95 -2.09
CA GLY A 44 -16.08 24.01 -1.17
C GLY A 44 -16.21 23.51 0.27
N TYR A 45 -16.83 22.34 0.41
CA TYR A 45 -16.94 21.68 1.71
C TYR A 45 -15.55 21.31 2.26
N ALA A 46 -14.71 20.70 1.44
CA ALA A 46 -13.35 20.32 1.84
C ALA A 46 -12.54 21.54 2.29
N ARG A 47 -12.63 22.66 1.56
CA ARG A 47 -11.97 23.92 1.96
C ARG A 47 -12.49 24.46 3.27
N SER A 48 -13.80 24.39 3.52
CA SER A 48 -14.39 24.79 4.81
C SER A 48 -13.92 23.91 5.97
N ALA A 49 -13.53 22.68 5.69
CA ALA A 49 -12.96 21.73 6.64
C ALA A 49 -11.43 21.88 6.82
N GLY A 50 -10.80 22.82 6.11
CA GLY A 50 -9.37 23.13 6.26
C GLY A 50 -8.44 22.48 5.23
N PHE A 51 -8.99 21.82 4.21
CA PHE A 51 -8.20 21.25 3.11
C PHE A 51 -8.08 22.20 1.92
N ALA A 52 -7.12 21.97 1.04
CA ALA A 52 -6.94 22.82 -0.16
C ALA A 52 -8.04 22.60 -1.22
N GLY A 53 -8.75 21.50 -1.15
CA GLY A 53 -9.83 21.06 -2.01
C GLY A 53 -10.25 19.66 -1.60
N ARG A 54 -11.08 19.00 -2.41
CA ARG A 54 -11.48 17.61 -2.12
C ARG A 54 -10.27 16.70 -2.05
N ILE A 55 -10.31 15.76 -1.12
CA ILE A 55 -9.23 14.82 -0.85
C ILE A 55 -9.61 13.41 -1.33
N ALA A 56 -8.60 12.63 -1.68
CA ALA A 56 -8.78 11.22 -1.98
C ALA A 56 -9.20 10.45 -0.72
N HIS A 57 -10.07 9.46 -0.89
CA HIS A 57 -10.35 8.50 0.18
C HIS A 57 -9.06 7.81 0.61
N GLY A 58 -8.83 7.64 1.90
CA GLY A 58 -7.68 6.90 2.39
C GLY A 58 -7.64 5.48 1.81
N LEU A 59 -8.80 4.82 1.71
CA LEU A 59 -8.91 3.48 1.11
C LEU A 59 -8.64 3.48 -0.39
N LEU A 60 -8.93 4.57 -1.12
CA LEU A 60 -8.53 4.71 -2.52
C LEU A 60 -7.00 4.74 -2.62
N VAL A 61 -6.34 5.57 -1.81
CA VAL A 61 -4.88 5.69 -1.82
C VAL A 61 -4.23 4.33 -1.53
N LEU A 62 -4.73 3.62 -0.52
CA LEU A 62 -4.28 2.27 -0.19
C LEU A 62 -4.50 1.29 -1.36
N SER A 63 -5.67 1.37 -2.02
CA SER A 63 -5.98 0.52 -3.18
C SER A 63 -5.04 0.78 -4.35
N LEU A 64 -4.74 2.05 -4.64
CA LEU A 64 -3.79 2.42 -5.69
C LEU A 64 -2.37 1.99 -5.33
N GLU A 65 -1.95 2.21 -4.10
CA GLU A 65 -0.65 1.76 -3.59
C GLU A 65 -0.48 0.26 -3.76
N SER A 66 -1.49 -0.53 -3.45
CA SER A 66 -1.44 -2.00 -3.57
C SER A 66 -1.21 -2.50 -4.99
N GLY A 67 -1.51 -1.69 -6.00
CA GLY A 67 -1.31 -2.01 -7.42
C GLY A 67 -0.04 -1.42 -8.03
N LEU A 68 0.78 -0.70 -7.28
CA LEU A 68 2.04 -0.14 -7.77
C LEU A 68 3.09 -1.23 -7.95
N SER A 69 3.69 -1.27 -9.12
CA SER A 69 4.69 -2.28 -9.45
C SER A 69 5.97 -2.14 -8.64
N SER A 70 6.53 -3.26 -8.22
CA SER A 70 7.80 -3.34 -7.52
C SER A 70 8.43 -4.73 -7.68
N GLU A 71 9.62 -4.92 -7.11
CA GLU A 71 10.24 -6.26 -7.09
C GLU A 71 9.43 -7.29 -6.29
N ALA A 72 8.50 -6.86 -5.43
CA ALA A 72 7.59 -7.76 -4.72
C ALA A 72 6.58 -8.46 -5.64
N ASP A 73 6.40 -7.99 -6.87
CA ASP A 73 5.57 -8.66 -7.87
C ASP A 73 6.12 -10.06 -8.26
N GLU A 74 7.42 -10.26 -8.05
CA GLU A 74 8.10 -11.53 -8.30
C GLU A 74 8.03 -12.49 -7.10
N TRP A 75 7.50 -12.08 -5.96
CA TRP A 75 7.44 -12.92 -4.78
C TRP A 75 6.35 -14.00 -4.91
N ALA A 76 6.63 -15.18 -4.37
CA ALA A 76 5.66 -16.29 -4.29
C ALA A 76 4.57 -16.03 -3.24
N ILE A 77 3.89 -14.88 -3.33
CA ILE A 77 2.83 -14.50 -2.40
C ILE A 77 1.64 -15.43 -2.60
N GLY A 78 1.26 -16.13 -1.54
CA GLY A 78 0.09 -17.00 -1.51
C GLY A 78 -1.14 -16.38 -0.86
N ALA A 79 -0.95 -15.41 0.04
CA ALA A 79 -2.04 -14.68 0.68
C ALA A 79 -1.57 -13.39 1.33
N TYR A 80 -2.44 -12.38 1.34
CA TYR A 80 -2.35 -11.25 2.26
C TYR A 80 -3.10 -11.63 3.53
N LEU A 81 -2.44 -11.53 4.67
CA LEU A 81 -2.97 -11.99 5.95
C LEU A 81 -3.46 -10.85 6.83
N GLU A 82 -2.76 -9.74 6.80
CA GLU A 82 -3.09 -8.57 7.60
C GLU A 82 -2.55 -7.31 6.92
N GLU A 83 -3.30 -6.24 7.04
CA GLU A 83 -2.92 -4.94 6.57
C GLU A 83 -3.41 -3.88 7.55
N SER A 84 -2.50 -3.04 8.03
CA SER A 84 -2.86 -1.91 8.88
C SER A 84 -2.26 -0.62 8.33
N ARG A 85 -3.02 0.46 8.40
CA ARG A 85 -2.59 1.79 7.94
C ARG A 85 -3.11 2.87 8.86
N ARG A 86 -2.26 3.85 9.08
CA ARG A 86 -2.65 5.14 9.59
C ARG A 86 -2.68 6.12 8.43
N PHE A 87 -3.71 6.94 8.40
CA PHE A 87 -3.87 8.03 7.42
C PHE A 87 -3.22 9.28 8.02
N VAL A 88 -2.03 9.64 7.55
CA VAL A 88 -1.18 10.66 8.18
C VAL A 88 -1.42 12.03 7.57
N GLU A 89 -1.41 12.13 6.24
CA GLU A 89 -1.61 13.38 5.49
C GLU A 89 -2.62 13.16 4.36
N PRO A 90 -3.41 14.19 3.99
CA PRO A 90 -4.35 14.07 2.88
C PRO A 90 -3.63 13.97 1.55
N VAL A 91 -4.23 13.24 0.62
CA VAL A 91 -3.82 13.17 -0.78
C VAL A 91 -4.84 13.92 -1.62
N LEU A 92 -4.39 14.92 -2.38
CA LEU A 92 -5.21 15.71 -3.27
C LEU A 92 -5.09 15.23 -4.72
N PRO A 93 -6.09 15.53 -5.57
CA PRO A 93 -5.94 15.30 -7.01
C PRO A 93 -4.68 15.98 -7.54
N GLY A 94 -3.88 15.25 -8.29
CA GLY A 94 -2.59 15.71 -8.82
C GLY A 94 -1.38 15.34 -7.98
N ASP A 95 -1.56 14.88 -6.75
CA ASP A 95 -0.47 14.33 -5.96
C ASP A 95 0.04 13.03 -6.57
N GLU A 96 1.34 12.79 -6.48
CA GLU A 96 2.00 11.57 -6.92
C GLU A 96 2.35 10.72 -5.70
N ILE A 97 2.03 9.44 -5.74
CA ILE A 97 2.32 8.51 -4.65
C ILE A 97 3.28 7.40 -5.08
N HIS A 98 4.05 6.92 -4.14
CA HIS A 98 4.86 5.71 -4.21
C HIS A 98 5.01 5.13 -2.80
N SER A 99 5.39 3.85 -2.69
CA SER A 99 5.64 3.21 -1.40
C SER A 99 7.10 2.85 -1.22
N VAL A 100 7.55 2.95 0.02
CA VAL A 100 8.81 2.39 0.51
C VAL A 100 8.47 1.39 1.61
N SER A 101 8.89 0.16 1.42
CA SER A 101 8.64 -0.93 2.38
C SER A 101 9.96 -1.51 2.87
N GLU A 102 9.96 -2.00 4.10
CA GLU A 102 11.10 -2.71 4.69
C GLU A 102 10.62 -4.00 5.34
N ILE A 103 11.27 -5.11 5.03
CA ILE A 103 11.01 -6.38 5.70
C ILE A 103 11.51 -6.27 7.15
N THR A 104 10.59 -6.38 8.10
CA THR A 104 10.90 -6.33 9.54
C THR A 104 10.97 -7.71 10.17
N ARG A 105 10.36 -8.71 9.56
CA ARG A 105 10.38 -10.09 10.07
C ARG A 105 10.17 -11.09 8.94
N VAL A 106 10.94 -12.17 8.97
CA VAL A 106 10.75 -13.35 8.13
C VAL A 106 10.66 -14.57 9.04
N ARG A 107 9.61 -15.36 8.91
CA ARG A 107 9.38 -16.54 9.77
C ARG A 107 8.83 -17.69 8.95
N ARG A 108 9.54 -18.82 8.91
CA ARG A 108 9.02 -20.06 8.31
C ARG A 108 7.87 -20.61 9.15
N SER A 109 6.82 -21.11 8.51
CA SER A 109 5.73 -21.79 9.21
C SER A 109 6.22 -23.10 9.83
N ARG A 110 5.82 -23.34 11.08
CA ARG A 110 6.15 -24.59 11.78
C ARG A 110 5.28 -25.75 11.35
N SER A 111 4.01 -25.47 11.05
CA SER A 111 3.02 -26.50 10.68
C SER A 111 2.99 -26.79 9.18
N LYS A 112 3.46 -25.85 8.34
CA LYS A 112 3.44 -25.96 6.89
C LYS A 112 4.77 -25.48 6.31
N PRO A 113 5.76 -26.37 6.17
CA PRO A 113 7.14 -26.01 5.83
C PRO A 113 7.29 -25.43 4.40
N ASP A 114 6.28 -25.59 3.55
CA ASP A 114 6.24 -25.05 2.19
C ASP A 114 5.97 -23.54 2.12
N ARG A 115 5.87 -22.86 3.26
CA ARG A 115 5.54 -21.43 3.34
C ARG A 115 6.08 -20.78 4.61
N GLY A 116 6.01 -19.45 4.61
CA GLY A 116 6.31 -18.64 5.77
C GLY A 116 5.58 -17.32 5.77
N ILE A 117 5.83 -16.53 6.78
CA ILE A 117 5.18 -15.23 7.01
C ILE A 117 6.24 -14.14 6.92
N VAL A 118 5.97 -13.13 6.13
CA VAL A 118 6.81 -11.94 5.98
C VAL A 118 6.02 -10.73 6.47
N THR A 119 6.61 -9.97 7.36
CA THR A 119 6.07 -8.72 7.87
C THR A 119 6.86 -7.56 7.29
N LEU A 120 6.16 -6.56 6.77
CA LEU A 120 6.75 -5.36 6.20
C LEU A 120 6.22 -4.12 6.92
N HIS A 121 7.11 -3.17 7.20
CA HIS A 121 6.71 -1.80 7.48
C HIS A 121 6.59 -1.06 6.16
N VAL A 122 5.48 -0.34 5.96
CA VAL A 122 5.16 0.34 4.70
C VAL A 122 4.91 1.81 4.93
N GLU A 123 5.56 2.65 4.15
CA GLU A 123 5.30 4.08 4.07
C GLU A 123 4.87 4.42 2.64
N THR A 124 3.68 4.99 2.50
CA THR A 124 3.27 5.62 1.25
C THR A 124 3.58 7.11 1.33
N ARG A 125 4.28 7.62 0.35
CA ARG A 125 4.78 9.01 0.31
C ARG A 125 4.22 9.74 -0.90
N ASN A 126 4.09 11.08 -0.76
CA ASN A 126 3.74 11.95 -1.89
C ASN A 126 4.99 12.43 -2.64
N GLN A 127 4.83 13.34 -3.61
CA GLN A 127 5.92 13.92 -4.41
C GLN A 127 6.93 14.75 -3.61
N ARG A 128 6.56 15.17 -2.41
CA ARG A 128 7.44 15.90 -1.47
C ARG A 128 8.11 14.98 -0.46
N GLU A 129 8.00 13.66 -0.64
CA GLU A 129 8.48 12.64 0.31
C GLU A 129 7.82 12.72 1.69
N GLU A 130 6.65 13.34 1.78
CA GLU A 130 5.84 13.34 3.00
C GLU A 130 5.07 12.02 3.10
N ILE A 131 5.05 11.43 4.30
CA ILE A 131 4.30 10.20 4.57
C ILE A 131 2.81 10.53 4.58
N VAL A 132 2.04 9.89 3.71
CA VAL A 132 0.59 10.02 3.63
C VAL A 132 -0.14 8.84 4.26
N LEU A 133 0.41 7.63 4.11
CA LEU A 133 -0.02 6.41 4.81
C LEU A 133 1.18 5.74 5.44
N GLU A 134 0.98 5.09 6.58
CA GLU A 134 2.02 4.32 7.25
C GLU A 134 1.40 3.13 8.00
N GLY A 135 2.06 2.00 7.94
CA GLY A 135 1.61 0.83 8.68
C GLY A 135 2.36 -0.45 8.35
N THR A 136 1.66 -1.56 8.45
CA THR A 136 2.24 -2.90 8.39
C THR A 136 1.45 -3.78 7.45
N ASP A 137 2.17 -4.55 6.62
CA ASP A 137 1.62 -5.66 5.85
C ASP A 137 2.17 -6.98 6.39
N VAL A 138 1.31 -7.98 6.45
CA VAL A 138 1.69 -9.35 6.77
C VAL A 138 1.24 -10.24 5.61
N VAL A 139 2.19 -10.88 4.96
CA VAL A 139 1.94 -11.73 3.78
C VAL A 139 2.47 -13.14 3.99
N MET A 140 1.79 -14.10 3.39
CA MET A 140 2.27 -15.47 3.31
C MET A 140 3.05 -15.65 2.01
N VAL A 141 4.28 -16.13 2.11
CA VAL A 141 5.16 -16.36 0.96
C VAL A 141 5.53 -17.84 0.89
N GLY A 142 5.47 -18.40 -0.32
CA GLY A 142 5.88 -19.78 -0.57
C GLY A 142 7.37 -19.98 -0.30
N ALA A 143 7.71 -21.14 0.23
CA ALA A 143 9.08 -21.59 0.41
C ALA A 143 9.42 -22.66 -0.62
N ARG A 144 10.71 -22.76 -0.98
CA ARG A 144 11.16 -23.87 -1.80
C ARG A 144 10.96 -25.16 -1.01
N GLY A 145 10.39 -26.17 -1.64
CA GLY A 145 10.29 -27.49 -1.02
C GLY A 145 11.71 -28.05 -0.79
N ASP A 146 11.86 -28.81 0.26
CA ASP A 146 13.07 -29.62 0.41
C ASP A 146 13.16 -30.55 -0.82
N ALA A 147 14.25 -30.42 -1.56
CA ALA A 147 14.52 -31.23 -2.74
C ALA A 147 14.85 -32.68 -2.32
#